data_c498a2d6c3302a2fbdbc48bc22639d66
#
_entry.id   c498a2d6c3302a2fbdbc48bc22639d66
#
_cell.length_a   1.000
_cell.length_b   1.000
_cell.length_c   1.000
_cell.angle_alpha   90.00
_cell.angle_beta   90.00
_cell.angle_gamma   90.00
#
_symmetry.space_group_name_H-M   'P 1'
#
loop_
_entity.id
_entity.type
_entity.pdbx_description
1 polymer ?
#
loop_
_entity_poly.entity_id
_entity_poly.type
_entity_poly.pdbx_seq_one_letter_code
_entity_poly.pdbx_strand_id
1 'polypeptide(L)'
;MNSERHTAAIDSVARSDSAELSRKPSAREIVQQNFSGTIVSSLRTFGRAVGMARESVTGAASDVARGRFQWQEMLIQAWRLVTVTAFPAILMAIPFGVIVSVQVGNLIHNLGADSLLGATGGLGVIKQGAPMATGFLLGGAGAAAIAADLGARTIREEIDALHTMGISPVHRLVIPRMVAMLLVAPLLNILVIFVGVIAGYLVAIGGQGVTPGSYWAAFGSFTTAADVWVSLLKALIFGFLVVIVACQRGLEAKGGPRGVADAVNAAVVLSVVSIVIVNLAITQVTAMFLPTRLA
;
A
#
# COMPACT_ATOMS: atom_id res chain seq x y z
N MET A 1 23.10 67.85 22.68
CA MET A 1 21.97 67.80 21.73
C MET A 1 22.01 66.62 20.75
N ASN A 2 23.15 65.93 20.58
CA ASN A 2 23.27 64.78 19.68
C ASN A 2 23.08 63.39 20.39
N SER A 3 23.32 63.33 21.70
CA SER A 3 23.18 62.09 22.51
C SER A 3 21.73 61.69 22.75
N GLU A 4 20.81 62.64 22.95
CA GLU A 4 19.40 62.37 23.19
C GLU A 4 18.65 61.84 21.93
N ARG A 5 19.07 62.25 20.75
CA ARG A 5 18.48 61.74 19.48
C ARG A 5 18.90 60.29 19.18
N HIS A 6 20.08 59.89 19.62
CA HIS A 6 20.57 58.51 19.43
C HIS A 6 19.84 57.55 20.39
N THR A 7 19.58 57.95 21.61
CA THR A 7 18.85 57.12 22.60
C THR A 7 17.37 56.96 22.22
N ALA A 8 16.72 58.02 21.74
CA ALA A 8 15.34 57.95 21.26
C ALA A 8 15.15 57.05 20.03
N ALA A 9 16.14 56.98 19.13
CA ALA A 9 16.10 56.11 17.98
C ALA A 9 16.27 54.61 18.36
N ILE A 10 17.13 54.29 19.33
CA ILE A 10 17.32 52.95 19.86
C ILE A 10 16.07 52.48 20.62
N ASP A 11 15.44 53.32 21.42
CA ASP A 11 14.20 53.01 22.13
C ASP A 11 13.00 52.84 21.18
N SER A 12 12.96 53.56 20.06
CA SER A 12 11.88 53.37 19.07
C SER A 12 12.03 52.03 18.31
N VAL A 13 13.24 51.61 17.98
CA VAL A 13 13.53 50.31 17.35
C VAL A 13 13.26 49.15 18.32
N ALA A 14 13.67 49.27 19.59
CA ALA A 14 13.40 48.28 20.61
C ALA A 14 11.88 48.14 20.93
N ARG A 15 11.10 49.19 20.81
CA ARG A 15 9.65 49.14 20.95
C ARG A 15 8.94 48.57 19.75
N SER A 16 9.45 48.79 18.52
CA SER A 16 8.92 48.14 17.30
C SER A 16 9.17 46.65 17.32
N ASP A 17 10.38 46.20 17.68
CA ASP A 17 10.73 44.79 17.79
C ASP A 17 9.93 44.08 18.91
N SER A 18 9.72 44.73 20.06
CA SER A 18 8.93 44.13 21.13
C SER A 18 7.43 44.07 20.79
N ALA A 19 6.90 44.97 19.97
CA ALA A 19 5.51 44.96 19.50
C ALA A 19 5.28 43.88 18.43
N GLU A 20 6.29 43.61 17.56
CA GLU A 20 6.21 42.48 16.60
C GLU A 20 6.31 41.12 17.29
N LEU A 21 7.18 40.97 18.29
CA LEU A 21 7.31 39.75 19.10
C LEU A 21 6.07 39.44 19.96
N SER A 22 5.26 40.42 20.28
CA SER A 22 4.03 40.31 21.09
C SER A 22 2.78 39.94 20.26
N ARG A 23 2.86 39.94 18.95
CA ARG A 23 1.72 39.63 18.09
C ARG A 23 1.51 38.12 18.03
N LYS A 24 0.74 37.55 18.97
CA LYS A 24 0.29 36.17 18.86
C LYS A 24 -0.43 35.99 17.51
N PRO A 25 0.05 35.08 16.65
CA PRO A 25 -0.60 34.86 15.36
C PRO A 25 -2.07 34.51 15.58
N SER A 26 -2.95 35.09 14.79
CA SER A 26 -4.38 34.80 14.88
C SER A 26 -4.64 33.32 14.61
N ALA A 27 -5.68 32.75 15.22
CA ALA A 27 -6.04 31.34 15.01
C ALA A 27 -6.20 31.01 13.51
N ARG A 28 -6.62 31.98 12.69
CA ARG A 28 -6.72 31.84 11.24
C ARG A 28 -5.34 31.78 10.56
N GLU A 29 -4.38 32.57 11.00
CA GLU A 29 -3.01 32.54 10.46
C GLU A 29 -2.30 31.24 10.83
N ILE A 30 -2.49 30.73 12.05
CA ILE A 30 -1.95 29.43 12.48
C ILE A 30 -2.56 28.29 11.64
N VAL A 31 -3.88 28.31 11.43
CA VAL A 31 -4.57 27.31 10.61
C VAL A 31 -4.10 27.39 9.14
N GLN A 32 -3.96 28.59 8.59
CA GLN A 32 -3.58 28.80 7.21
C GLN A 32 -2.11 28.45 6.97
N GLN A 33 -1.19 28.75 7.89
CA GLN A 33 0.21 28.34 7.84
C GLN A 33 0.37 26.83 8.00
N ASN A 34 -0.36 26.21 8.93
CA ASN A 34 -0.34 24.75 9.10
C ASN A 34 -0.96 24.05 7.90
N PHE A 35 -2.03 24.58 7.32
CA PHE A 35 -2.70 23.98 6.17
C PHE A 35 -1.84 24.08 4.89
N SER A 36 -1.26 25.24 4.61
CA SER A 36 -0.35 25.41 3.47
C SER A 36 0.95 24.64 3.66
N GLY A 37 1.52 24.60 4.85
CA GLY A 37 2.71 23.82 5.17
C GLY A 37 2.47 22.31 5.02
N THR A 38 1.31 21.81 5.45
CA THR A 38 0.94 20.40 5.33
C THR A 38 0.71 20.00 3.87
N ILE A 39 0.03 20.84 3.08
CA ILE A 39 -0.19 20.55 1.65
C ILE A 39 1.12 20.54 0.88
N VAL A 40 1.98 21.54 1.08
CA VAL A 40 3.27 21.64 0.39
C VAL A 40 4.20 20.48 0.78
N SER A 41 4.24 20.08 2.06
CA SER A 41 5.01 18.92 2.50
C SER A 41 4.48 17.60 1.92
N SER A 42 3.16 17.44 1.82
CA SER A 42 2.52 16.28 1.21
C SER A 42 2.81 16.19 -0.29
N LEU A 43 2.75 17.31 -1.02
CA LEU A 43 3.12 17.38 -2.44
C LEU A 43 4.61 17.07 -2.69
N ARG A 44 5.50 17.56 -1.83
CA ARG A 44 6.93 17.24 -1.90
C ARG A 44 7.19 15.75 -1.63
N THR A 45 6.48 15.16 -0.68
CA THR A 45 6.59 13.73 -0.39
C THR A 45 6.10 12.90 -1.56
N PHE A 46 4.96 13.27 -2.15
CA PHE A 46 4.45 12.62 -3.34
C PHE A 46 5.41 12.74 -4.54
N GLY A 47 5.98 13.92 -4.77
CA GLY A 47 6.98 14.13 -5.81
C GLY A 47 8.22 13.26 -5.64
N ARG A 48 8.71 13.09 -4.40
CA ARG A 48 9.84 12.18 -4.10
C ARG A 48 9.46 10.71 -4.33
N ALA A 49 8.24 10.30 -3.97
CA ALA A 49 7.77 8.94 -4.23
C ALA A 49 7.72 8.63 -5.73
N VAL A 50 7.19 9.56 -6.54
CA VAL A 50 7.17 9.45 -8.01
C VAL A 50 8.58 9.42 -8.59
N GLY A 51 9.49 10.28 -8.09
CA GLY A 51 10.90 10.27 -8.49
C GLY A 51 11.57 8.92 -8.20
N MET A 52 11.40 8.39 -6.98
CA MET A 52 11.91 7.08 -6.58
C MET A 52 11.29 5.95 -7.41
N ALA A 53 9.99 5.99 -7.67
CA ALA A 53 9.30 5.02 -8.52
C ALA A 53 9.89 4.99 -9.94
N ARG A 54 10.07 6.16 -10.55
CA ARG A 54 10.68 6.28 -11.88
C ARG A 54 12.12 5.75 -11.90
N GLU A 55 12.95 6.16 -10.93
CA GLU A 55 14.33 5.71 -10.81
C GLU A 55 14.40 4.19 -10.60
N SER A 56 13.53 3.64 -9.74
CA SER A 56 13.49 2.21 -9.48
C SER A 56 13.06 1.39 -10.70
N VAL A 57 12.07 1.85 -11.47
CA VAL A 57 11.61 1.16 -12.68
C VAL A 57 12.67 1.23 -13.79
N THR A 58 13.22 2.42 -14.05
CA THR A 58 14.26 2.58 -15.08
C THR A 58 15.55 1.86 -14.69
N GLY A 59 15.92 1.91 -13.41
CA GLY A 59 17.06 1.19 -12.85
C GLY A 59 16.89 -0.32 -12.96
N ALA A 60 15.74 -0.87 -12.55
CA ALA A 60 15.45 -2.29 -12.67
C ALA A 60 15.54 -2.78 -14.12
N ALA A 61 14.92 -2.04 -15.05
CA ALA A 61 14.99 -2.37 -16.47
C ALA A 61 16.44 -2.35 -17.01
N SER A 62 17.25 -1.37 -16.62
CA SER A 62 18.65 -1.27 -17.04
C SER A 62 19.53 -2.37 -16.44
N ASP A 63 19.30 -2.74 -15.16
CA ASP A 63 20.08 -3.76 -14.46
C ASP A 63 19.78 -5.15 -15.00
N VAL A 64 18.51 -5.42 -15.33
CA VAL A 64 18.11 -6.68 -16.00
C VAL A 64 18.70 -6.74 -17.41
N ALA A 65 18.60 -5.67 -18.21
CA ALA A 65 19.12 -5.62 -19.57
C ALA A 65 20.65 -5.80 -19.63
N ARG A 66 21.38 -5.32 -18.61
CA ARG A 66 22.85 -5.43 -18.51
C ARG A 66 23.33 -6.71 -17.82
N GLY A 67 22.42 -7.58 -17.35
CA GLY A 67 22.76 -8.79 -16.60
C GLY A 67 23.38 -8.55 -15.22
N ARG A 68 23.25 -7.35 -14.67
CA ARG A 68 23.81 -6.95 -13.36
C ARG A 68 22.79 -7.04 -12.23
N PHE A 69 21.60 -7.57 -12.51
CA PHE A 69 20.53 -7.68 -11.54
C PHE A 69 20.89 -8.66 -10.41
N GLN A 70 20.60 -8.27 -9.18
CA GLN A 70 20.96 -9.01 -7.97
C GLN A 70 19.88 -10.05 -7.63
N TRP A 71 19.82 -11.15 -8.40
CA TRP A 71 18.83 -12.21 -8.24
C TRP A 71 18.81 -12.81 -6.83
N GLN A 72 19.99 -13.00 -6.24
CA GLN A 72 20.10 -13.58 -4.90
C GLN A 72 19.46 -12.67 -3.84
N GLU A 73 19.72 -11.38 -3.89
CA GLU A 73 19.12 -10.42 -2.96
C GLU A 73 17.58 -10.34 -3.14
N MET A 74 17.12 -10.33 -4.37
CA MET A 74 15.68 -10.35 -4.70
C MET A 74 15.01 -11.62 -4.13
N LEU A 75 15.59 -12.80 -4.28
CA LEU A 75 15.04 -14.04 -3.73
C LEU A 75 14.99 -14.03 -2.20
N ILE A 76 16.05 -13.51 -1.54
CA ILE A 76 16.06 -13.37 -0.08
C ILE A 76 14.95 -12.44 0.38
N GLN A 77 14.76 -11.31 -0.31
CA GLN A 77 13.69 -10.36 0.01
C GLN A 77 12.30 -10.97 -0.24
N ALA A 78 12.12 -11.68 -1.37
CA ALA A 78 10.88 -12.39 -1.67
C ALA A 78 10.56 -13.44 -0.61
N TRP A 79 11.55 -14.24 -0.19
CA TRP A 79 11.38 -15.24 0.86
C TRP A 79 10.96 -14.62 2.19
N ARG A 80 11.62 -13.53 2.61
CA ARG A 80 11.25 -12.80 3.83
C ARG A 80 9.82 -12.27 3.76
N LEU A 81 9.42 -11.68 2.63
CA LEU A 81 8.05 -11.18 2.45
C LEU A 81 7.03 -12.33 2.51
N VAL A 82 7.25 -13.43 1.81
CA VAL A 82 6.35 -14.60 1.84
C VAL A 82 6.23 -15.15 3.26
N THR A 83 7.34 -15.31 3.97
CA THR A 83 7.33 -15.85 5.35
C THR A 83 6.49 -15.00 6.30
N VAL A 84 6.55 -13.68 6.16
CA VAL A 84 5.78 -12.74 7.01
C VAL A 84 4.32 -12.65 6.59
N THR A 85 4.00 -12.83 5.30
CA THR A 85 2.67 -12.54 4.76
C THR A 85 1.82 -13.78 4.45
N ALA A 86 2.41 -14.95 4.15
CA ALA A 86 1.65 -16.11 3.70
C ALA A 86 0.72 -16.67 4.78
N PHE A 87 1.20 -16.84 6.01
CA PHE A 87 0.37 -17.37 7.11
C PHE A 87 -0.76 -16.40 7.48
N PRO A 88 -0.54 -15.10 7.72
CA PRO A 88 -1.61 -14.13 7.90
C PRO A 88 -2.58 -14.06 6.72
N ALA A 89 -2.12 -14.30 5.48
CA ALA A 89 -2.98 -14.30 4.30
C ALA A 89 -4.03 -15.44 4.36
N ILE A 90 -3.60 -16.63 4.74
CA ILE A 90 -4.50 -17.78 4.92
C ILE A 90 -5.52 -17.46 6.02
N LEU A 91 -5.07 -16.97 7.18
CA LEU A 91 -5.95 -16.62 8.29
C LEU A 91 -6.96 -15.52 7.95
N MET A 92 -6.60 -14.58 7.08
CA MET A 92 -7.48 -13.51 6.63
C MET A 92 -8.43 -13.97 5.52
N ALA A 93 -7.98 -14.86 4.63
CA ALA A 93 -8.75 -15.34 3.51
C ALA A 93 -9.96 -16.21 3.94
N ILE A 94 -9.79 -17.04 4.98
CA ILE A 94 -10.84 -17.91 5.49
C ILE A 94 -12.07 -17.11 5.95
N PRO A 95 -11.99 -16.23 6.97
CA PRO A 95 -13.15 -15.47 7.44
C PRO A 95 -13.71 -14.56 6.34
N PHE A 96 -12.87 -14.03 5.45
CA PHE A 96 -13.34 -13.20 4.34
C PHE A 96 -14.21 -14.01 3.36
N GLY A 97 -13.76 -15.20 2.95
CA GLY A 97 -14.54 -16.10 2.09
C GLY A 97 -15.85 -16.54 2.75
N VAL A 98 -15.82 -16.84 4.06
CA VAL A 98 -17.01 -17.19 4.85
C VAL A 98 -18.00 -16.03 4.89
N ILE A 99 -17.56 -14.81 5.23
CA ILE A 99 -18.43 -13.63 5.35
C ILE A 99 -19.10 -13.33 4.01
N VAL A 100 -18.34 -13.33 2.91
CA VAL A 100 -18.87 -13.09 1.57
C VAL A 100 -19.92 -14.16 1.22
N SER A 101 -19.62 -15.44 1.45
CA SER A 101 -20.54 -16.55 1.15
C SER A 101 -21.82 -16.48 1.98
N VAL A 102 -21.72 -16.16 3.28
CA VAL A 102 -22.91 -16.06 4.15
C VAL A 102 -23.75 -14.84 3.81
N GLN A 103 -23.15 -13.66 3.69
CA GLN A 103 -23.93 -12.44 3.48
C GLN A 103 -24.58 -12.38 2.10
N VAL A 104 -23.82 -12.66 1.05
CA VAL A 104 -24.37 -12.67 -0.31
C VAL A 104 -25.24 -13.91 -0.51
N GLY A 105 -24.87 -15.05 0.09
CA GLY A 105 -25.64 -16.26 0.06
C GLY A 105 -27.03 -16.11 0.68
N ASN A 106 -27.16 -15.49 1.83
CA ASN A 106 -28.45 -15.19 2.46
C ASN A 106 -29.33 -14.30 1.58
N LEU A 107 -28.72 -13.33 0.90
CA LEU A 107 -29.47 -12.48 -0.05
C LEU A 107 -30.02 -13.28 -1.23
N ILE A 108 -29.18 -14.14 -1.82
CA ILE A 108 -29.56 -15.01 -2.94
C ILE A 108 -30.64 -16.03 -2.51
N HIS A 109 -30.49 -16.62 -1.33
CA HIS A 109 -31.46 -17.56 -0.74
C HIS A 109 -32.84 -16.88 -0.54
N ASN A 110 -32.86 -15.66 0.00
CA ASN A 110 -34.12 -14.88 0.16
C ASN A 110 -34.80 -14.56 -1.16
N LEU A 111 -34.07 -14.55 -2.28
CA LEU A 111 -34.59 -14.40 -3.62
C LEU A 111 -35.02 -15.73 -4.27
N GLY A 112 -34.84 -16.87 -3.57
CA GLY A 112 -35.15 -18.21 -4.09
C GLY A 112 -34.21 -18.70 -5.20
N ALA A 113 -33.02 -18.10 -5.29
CA ALA A 113 -32.05 -18.33 -6.38
C ALA A 113 -30.82 -19.15 -5.91
N ASP A 114 -31.01 -20.15 -5.07
CA ASP A 114 -29.93 -20.94 -4.43
C ASP A 114 -28.92 -21.53 -5.41
N SER A 115 -29.34 -21.79 -6.65
CA SER A 115 -28.46 -22.26 -7.72
C SER A 115 -27.34 -21.26 -8.08
N LEU A 116 -27.51 -19.97 -7.76
CA LEU A 116 -26.52 -18.91 -8.05
C LEU A 116 -25.51 -18.68 -6.92
N LEU A 117 -25.57 -19.45 -5.82
CA LEU A 117 -24.67 -19.25 -4.69
C LEU A 117 -23.18 -19.39 -5.04
N GLY A 118 -22.83 -20.20 -6.04
CA GLY A 118 -21.46 -20.29 -6.56
C GLY A 118 -20.92 -18.99 -7.16
N ALA A 119 -21.80 -18.10 -7.65
CA ALA A 119 -21.41 -16.81 -8.15
C ALA A 119 -20.77 -15.91 -7.09
N THR A 120 -21.08 -16.10 -5.79
CA THR A 120 -20.51 -15.35 -4.67
C THR A 120 -19.00 -15.49 -4.60
N GLY A 121 -18.47 -16.70 -4.83
CA GLY A 121 -17.05 -16.97 -4.87
C GLY A 121 -16.34 -16.23 -6.00
N GLY A 122 -16.93 -16.23 -7.20
CA GLY A 122 -16.38 -15.52 -8.35
C GLY A 122 -16.46 -13.99 -8.23
N LEU A 123 -17.65 -13.47 -7.98
CA LEU A 123 -17.89 -12.04 -7.93
C LEU A 123 -17.34 -11.39 -6.66
N GLY A 124 -17.58 -11.99 -5.50
CA GLY A 124 -17.20 -11.42 -4.22
C GLY A 124 -15.72 -11.61 -3.90
N VAL A 125 -15.24 -12.86 -3.97
CA VAL A 125 -13.86 -13.18 -3.57
C VAL A 125 -12.87 -12.74 -4.65
N ILE A 126 -13.04 -13.14 -5.91
CA ILE A 126 -12.03 -12.89 -6.96
C ILE A 126 -11.98 -11.41 -7.34
N LYS A 127 -13.13 -10.77 -7.62
CA LYS A 127 -13.15 -9.39 -8.13
C LYS A 127 -12.77 -8.35 -7.09
N GLN A 128 -13.10 -8.60 -5.81
CA GLN A 128 -12.93 -7.58 -4.77
C GLN A 128 -12.19 -8.09 -3.54
N GLY A 129 -12.58 -9.23 -2.99
CA GLY A 129 -12.07 -9.73 -1.72
C GLY A 129 -10.59 -10.00 -1.73
N ALA A 130 -10.13 -10.80 -2.66
CA ALA A 130 -8.75 -11.23 -2.71
C ALA A 130 -7.76 -10.08 -2.99
N PRO A 131 -7.99 -9.18 -3.98
CA PRO A 131 -7.09 -8.04 -4.17
C PRO A 131 -7.02 -7.12 -2.95
N MET A 132 -8.16 -6.86 -2.29
CA MET A 132 -8.20 -6.01 -1.09
C MET A 132 -7.48 -6.66 0.09
N ALA A 133 -7.76 -7.92 0.37
CA ALA A 133 -7.09 -8.67 1.44
C ALA A 133 -5.57 -8.73 1.22
N THR A 134 -5.14 -9.03 -0.02
CA THR A 134 -3.73 -9.03 -0.41
C THR A 134 -3.12 -7.63 -0.24
N GLY A 135 -3.81 -6.59 -0.71
CA GLY A 135 -3.37 -5.21 -0.59
C GLY A 135 -3.16 -4.80 0.87
N PHE A 136 -4.15 -5.02 1.73
CA PHE A 136 -4.04 -4.68 3.16
C PHE A 136 -2.92 -5.45 3.87
N LEU A 137 -2.71 -6.70 3.51
CA LEU A 137 -1.64 -7.50 4.09
C LEU A 137 -0.26 -7.02 3.66
N LEU A 138 -0.09 -6.71 2.37
CA LEU A 138 1.16 -6.13 1.87
C LEU A 138 1.36 -4.72 2.43
N GLY A 139 0.31 -3.89 2.48
CA GLY A 139 0.35 -2.53 3.03
C GLY A 139 0.56 -2.49 4.54
N GLY A 140 0.11 -3.51 5.27
CA GLY A 140 0.36 -3.68 6.70
C GLY A 140 1.71 -4.34 6.97
N ALA A 141 1.74 -5.67 6.93
CA ALA A 141 2.91 -6.47 7.30
C ALA A 141 4.10 -6.28 6.34
N GLY A 142 3.83 -6.22 5.02
CA GLY A 142 4.88 -6.02 4.02
C GLY A 142 5.54 -4.64 4.12
N ALA A 143 4.73 -3.58 4.20
CA ALA A 143 5.23 -2.21 4.35
C ALA A 143 6.00 -2.03 5.66
N ALA A 144 5.48 -2.57 6.78
CA ALA A 144 6.14 -2.51 8.07
C ALA A 144 7.51 -3.18 8.04
N ALA A 145 7.61 -4.38 7.48
CA ALA A 145 8.86 -5.12 7.38
C ALA A 145 9.92 -4.37 6.55
N ILE A 146 9.53 -3.82 5.40
CA ILE A 146 10.43 -3.05 4.53
C ILE A 146 10.87 -1.75 5.19
N ALA A 147 9.92 -0.99 5.74
CA ALA A 147 10.21 0.31 6.37
C ALA A 147 11.08 0.15 7.63
N ALA A 148 10.86 -0.90 8.42
CA ALA A 148 11.68 -1.21 9.60
C ALA A 148 13.11 -1.58 9.22
N ASP A 149 13.31 -2.46 8.22
CA ASP A 149 14.65 -2.87 7.78
C ASP A 149 15.43 -1.69 7.20
N LEU A 150 14.82 -0.89 6.31
CA LEU A 150 15.48 0.30 5.75
C LEU A 150 15.70 1.39 6.80
N GLY A 151 14.73 1.64 7.68
CA GLY A 151 14.85 2.61 8.75
C GLY A 151 15.95 2.24 9.74
N ALA A 152 16.10 0.96 10.08
CA ALA A 152 17.20 0.49 10.90
C ALA A 152 18.58 0.69 10.25
N ARG A 153 18.68 0.51 8.91
CA ARG A 153 19.91 0.80 8.15
C ARG A 153 20.21 2.29 8.08
N THR A 154 19.16 3.11 7.95
CA THR A 154 19.30 4.58 7.89
C THR A 154 19.84 5.12 9.22
N ILE A 155 19.32 4.69 10.36
CA ILE A 155 19.82 5.17 11.67
C ILE A 155 21.20 4.64 12.04
N ARG A 156 21.68 3.55 11.40
CA ARG A 156 23.05 3.04 11.54
C ARG A 156 24.03 3.66 10.53
N GLU A 157 23.61 4.68 9.81
CA GLU A 157 24.42 5.40 8.83
C GLU A 157 24.91 4.51 7.65
N GLU A 158 24.33 3.31 7.47
CA GLU A 158 24.69 2.41 6.37
C GLU A 158 24.34 3.04 5.00
N ILE A 159 23.29 3.86 4.94
CA ILE A 159 22.89 4.57 3.72
C ILE A 159 23.90 5.65 3.36
N ASP A 160 24.38 6.40 4.33
CA ASP A 160 25.40 7.45 4.13
C ASP A 160 26.75 6.84 3.73
N ALA A 161 27.09 5.66 4.30
CA ALA A 161 28.26 4.90 3.88
C ALA A 161 28.17 4.45 2.42
N LEU A 162 27.00 4.03 1.93
CA LEU A 162 26.80 3.72 0.51
C LEU A 162 27.00 4.94 -0.37
N HIS A 163 26.46 6.11 0.02
CA HIS A 163 26.65 7.36 -0.71
C HIS A 163 28.12 7.77 -0.79
N THR A 164 28.88 7.66 0.30
CA THR A 164 30.33 7.99 0.32
C THR A 164 31.15 7.05 -0.58
N MET A 165 30.71 5.79 -0.73
CA MET A 165 31.31 4.83 -1.66
C MET A 165 30.87 5.02 -3.12
N GLY A 166 30.00 6.02 -3.43
CA GLY A 166 29.49 6.25 -4.77
C GLY A 166 28.43 5.23 -5.22
N ILE A 167 27.85 4.46 -4.30
CA ILE A 167 26.84 3.45 -4.60
C ILE A 167 25.45 4.04 -4.35
N SER A 168 24.57 4.02 -5.36
CA SER A 168 23.19 4.46 -5.19
C SER A 168 22.42 3.50 -4.27
N PRO A 169 21.85 3.96 -3.13
CA PRO A 169 21.01 3.14 -2.27
C PRO A 169 19.76 2.61 -2.98
N VAL A 170 19.23 3.37 -3.96
CA VAL A 170 18.06 2.94 -4.72
C VAL A 170 18.39 1.68 -5.52
N HIS A 171 19.50 1.65 -6.26
CA HIS A 171 19.91 0.47 -7.03
C HIS A 171 20.24 -0.72 -6.13
N ARG A 172 20.86 -0.50 -4.99
CA ARG A 172 21.31 -1.58 -4.11
C ARG A 172 20.21 -2.15 -3.21
N LEU A 173 19.28 -1.30 -2.74
CA LEU A 173 18.32 -1.67 -1.70
C LEU A 173 16.87 -1.64 -2.17
N VAL A 174 16.47 -0.66 -2.98
CA VAL A 174 15.06 -0.47 -3.37
C VAL A 174 14.69 -1.41 -4.54
N ILE A 175 15.52 -1.48 -5.58
CA ILE A 175 15.22 -2.28 -6.79
C ILE A 175 14.99 -3.76 -6.48
N PRO A 176 15.85 -4.47 -5.72
CA PRO A 176 15.62 -5.87 -5.41
C PRO A 176 14.32 -6.10 -4.62
N ARG A 177 13.99 -5.19 -3.69
CA ARG A 177 12.73 -5.24 -2.92
C ARG A 177 11.51 -4.98 -3.77
N MET A 178 11.61 -4.04 -4.72
CA MET A 178 10.52 -3.74 -5.65
C MET A 178 10.19 -4.97 -6.51
N VAL A 179 11.20 -5.60 -7.11
CA VAL A 179 10.99 -6.79 -7.94
C VAL A 179 10.48 -7.96 -7.10
N ALA A 180 11.00 -8.15 -5.88
CA ALA A 180 10.51 -9.16 -4.95
C ALA A 180 9.02 -8.95 -4.61
N MET A 181 8.61 -7.72 -4.31
CA MET A 181 7.22 -7.39 -4.00
C MET A 181 6.30 -7.62 -5.20
N LEU A 182 6.73 -7.22 -6.41
CA LEU A 182 5.97 -7.43 -7.64
C LEU A 182 5.78 -8.91 -7.98
N LEU A 183 6.70 -9.78 -7.55
CA LEU A 183 6.58 -11.23 -7.70
C LEU A 183 5.68 -11.83 -6.61
N VAL A 184 5.85 -11.40 -5.37
CA VAL A 184 5.11 -11.94 -4.21
C VAL A 184 3.64 -11.51 -4.22
N ALA A 185 3.32 -10.28 -4.64
CA ALA A 185 1.96 -9.76 -4.62
C ALA A 185 0.95 -10.60 -5.41
N PRO A 186 1.18 -10.97 -6.68
CA PRO A 186 0.26 -11.84 -7.42
C PRO A 186 0.21 -13.26 -6.86
N LEU A 187 1.32 -13.81 -6.38
CA LEU A 187 1.34 -15.14 -5.76
C LEU A 187 0.49 -15.18 -4.49
N LEU A 188 0.61 -14.14 -3.67
CA LEU A 188 -0.20 -13.98 -2.47
C LEU A 188 -1.68 -13.83 -2.81
N ASN A 189 -2.01 -13.09 -3.86
CA ASN A 189 -3.39 -12.93 -4.33
C ASN A 189 -3.99 -14.25 -4.80
N ILE A 190 -3.23 -15.09 -5.52
CA ILE A 190 -3.66 -16.43 -5.92
C ILE A 190 -3.94 -17.29 -4.68
N LEU A 191 -3.06 -17.24 -3.67
CA LEU A 191 -3.24 -17.97 -2.42
C LEU A 191 -4.54 -17.53 -1.71
N VAL A 192 -4.80 -16.21 -1.63
CA VAL A 192 -6.02 -15.67 -1.02
C VAL A 192 -7.28 -16.07 -1.79
N ILE A 193 -7.23 -16.03 -3.14
CA ILE A 193 -8.34 -16.52 -3.98
C ILE A 193 -8.63 -17.99 -3.69
N PHE A 194 -7.61 -18.82 -3.72
CA PHE A 194 -7.75 -20.26 -3.51
C PHE A 194 -8.37 -20.59 -2.15
N VAL A 195 -7.80 -20.05 -1.08
CA VAL A 195 -8.29 -20.28 0.29
C VAL A 195 -9.68 -19.67 0.49
N GLY A 196 -9.93 -18.45 0.00
CA GLY A 196 -11.21 -17.76 0.15
C GLY A 196 -12.36 -18.46 -0.59
N VAL A 197 -12.11 -18.94 -1.81
CA VAL A 197 -13.11 -19.71 -2.59
C VAL A 197 -13.40 -21.05 -1.93
N ILE A 198 -12.39 -21.75 -1.44
CA ILE A 198 -12.60 -23.02 -0.70
C ILE A 198 -13.39 -22.77 0.58
N ALA A 199 -13.06 -21.75 1.35
CA ALA A 199 -13.79 -21.42 2.56
C ALA A 199 -15.27 -21.10 2.26
N GLY A 200 -15.55 -20.32 1.23
CA GLY A 200 -16.90 -20.03 0.75
C GLY A 200 -17.66 -21.27 0.27
N TYR A 201 -16.98 -22.16 -0.46
CA TYR A 201 -17.54 -23.43 -0.92
C TYR A 201 -17.97 -24.33 0.25
N LEU A 202 -17.11 -24.46 1.27
CA LEU A 202 -17.44 -25.28 2.45
C LEU A 202 -18.67 -24.76 3.19
N VAL A 203 -18.82 -23.46 3.29
CA VAL A 203 -19.98 -22.81 3.93
C VAL A 203 -21.25 -23.00 3.08
N ALA A 204 -21.16 -22.83 1.75
CA ALA A 204 -22.29 -23.00 0.85
C ALA A 204 -22.87 -24.42 0.90
N ILE A 205 -22.02 -25.45 0.95
CA ILE A 205 -22.47 -26.84 1.02
C ILE A 205 -22.91 -27.20 2.43
N GLY A 206 -22.09 -26.91 3.45
CA GLY A 206 -22.35 -27.32 4.82
C GLY A 206 -23.43 -26.53 5.53
N GLY A 207 -23.59 -25.25 5.20
CA GLY A 207 -24.51 -24.34 5.88
C GLY A 207 -25.78 -23.97 5.10
N GLN A 208 -25.69 -23.96 3.76
CA GLN A 208 -26.80 -23.50 2.90
C GLN A 208 -27.40 -24.62 2.02
N GLY A 209 -26.93 -25.87 2.13
CA GLY A 209 -27.49 -27.02 1.45
C GLY A 209 -27.32 -27.05 -0.07
N VAL A 210 -26.40 -26.29 -0.60
CA VAL A 210 -26.10 -26.21 -2.05
C VAL A 210 -25.39 -27.47 -2.51
N THR A 211 -25.79 -28.02 -3.65
CA THR A 211 -25.08 -29.17 -4.21
C THR A 211 -23.74 -28.76 -4.81
N PRO A 212 -22.68 -29.60 -4.69
CA PRO A 212 -21.37 -29.29 -5.28
C PRO A 212 -21.42 -28.94 -6.77
N GLY A 213 -22.24 -29.65 -7.53
CA GLY A 213 -22.40 -29.41 -8.97
C GLY A 213 -23.00 -28.04 -9.29
N SER A 214 -24.05 -27.63 -8.56
CA SER A 214 -24.67 -26.32 -8.71
C SER A 214 -23.70 -25.19 -8.36
N TYR A 215 -22.92 -25.36 -7.28
CA TYR A 215 -21.91 -24.35 -6.87
C TYR A 215 -20.87 -24.09 -7.99
N TRP A 216 -20.25 -25.17 -8.50
CA TRP A 216 -19.22 -25.03 -9.52
C TRP A 216 -19.76 -24.58 -10.88
N ALA A 217 -20.99 -24.99 -11.25
CA ALA A 217 -21.65 -24.50 -12.45
C ALA A 217 -21.91 -23.00 -12.39
N ALA A 218 -22.46 -22.51 -11.25
CA ALA A 218 -22.66 -21.07 -11.05
C ALA A 218 -21.32 -20.31 -10.96
N PHE A 219 -20.34 -20.82 -10.26
CA PHE A 219 -18.99 -20.24 -10.19
C PHE A 219 -18.39 -20.03 -11.58
N GLY A 220 -18.44 -21.08 -12.43
CA GLY A 220 -17.88 -21.02 -13.80
C GLY A 220 -18.66 -20.10 -14.74
N SER A 221 -19.98 -19.95 -14.55
CA SER A 221 -20.78 -19.06 -15.39
C SER A 221 -20.57 -17.56 -15.08
N PHE A 222 -20.28 -17.22 -13.83
CA PHE A 222 -20.09 -15.83 -13.39
C PHE A 222 -18.62 -15.41 -13.25
N THR A 223 -17.67 -16.35 -13.37
CA THR A 223 -16.23 -16.06 -13.26
C THR A 223 -15.56 -16.25 -14.61
N THR A 224 -14.93 -15.19 -15.11
CA THR A 224 -14.15 -15.25 -16.34
C THR A 224 -12.64 -15.22 -16.06
N ALA A 225 -11.83 -15.75 -16.99
CA ALA A 225 -10.39 -15.61 -16.90
C ALA A 225 -9.95 -14.14 -16.82
N ALA A 226 -10.69 -13.23 -17.46
CA ALA A 226 -10.44 -11.80 -17.39
C ALA A 226 -10.54 -11.26 -15.94
N ASP A 227 -11.48 -11.75 -15.14
CA ASP A 227 -11.65 -11.33 -13.75
C ASP A 227 -10.41 -11.69 -12.90
N VAL A 228 -9.84 -12.88 -13.11
CA VAL A 228 -8.61 -13.32 -12.45
C VAL A 228 -7.43 -12.43 -12.88
N TRP A 229 -7.30 -12.11 -14.17
CA TRP A 229 -6.24 -11.23 -14.65
C TRP A 229 -6.36 -9.81 -14.08
N VAL A 230 -7.57 -9.27 -14.01
CA VAL A 230 -7.81 -7.97 -13.38
C VAL A 230 -7.44 -8.00 -11.89
N SER A 231 -7.80 -9.07 -11.18
CA SER A 231 -7.42 -9.28 -9.77
C SER A 231 -5.90 -9.31 -9.58
N LEU A 232 -5.18 -10.04 -10.43
CA LEU A 232 -3.71 -10.11 -10.40
C LEU A 232 -3.07 -8.75 -10.72
N LEU A 233 -3.61 -8.03 -11.71
CA LEU A 233 -3.14 -6.69 -12.04
C LEU A 233 -3.35 -5.70 -10.89
N LYS A 234 -4.50 -5.76 -10.20
CA LYS A 234 -4.74 -4.98 -8.97
C LYS A 234 -3.68 -5.29 -7.92
N ALA A 235 -3.40 -6.58 -7.65
CA ALA A 235 -2.40 -7.00 -6.68
C ALA A 235 -0.99 -6.50 -7.04
N LEU A 236 -0.62 -6.54 -8.32
CA LEU A 236 0.65 -5.99 -8.84
C LEU A 236 0.76 -4.48 -8.56
N ILE A 237 -0.29 -3.71 -8.89
CA ILE A 237 -0.32 -2.26 -8.67
C ILE A 237 -0.22 -1.94 -7.17
N PHE A 238 -0.93 -2.70 -6.32
CA PHE A 238 -0.86 -2.52 -4.87
C PHE A 238 0.54 -2.84 -4.33
N GLY A 239 1.14 -3.95 -4.76
CA GLY A 239 2.52 -4.30 -4.39
C GLY A 239 3.51 -3.21 -4.79
N PHE A 240 3.39 -2.65 -5.99
CA PHE A 240 4.22 -1.55 -6.46
C PHE A 240 4.06 -0.30 -5.60
N LEU A 241 2.83 0.12 -5.31
CA LEU A 241 2.56 1.28 -4.45
C LEU A 241 3.13 1.09 -3.05
N VAL A 242 2.89 -0.08 -2.46
CA VAL A 242 3.35 -0.41 -1.11
C VAL A 242 4.87 -0.34 -1.00
N VAL A 243 5.59 -0.96 -1.93
CA VAL A 243 7.05 -0.99 -1.85
C VAL A 243 7.67 0.39 -2.01
N ILE A 244 7.15 1.23 -2.90
CA ILE A 244 7.64 2.61 -3.07
C ILE A 244 7.41 3.43 -1.81
N VAL A 245 6.20 3.39 -1.25
CA VAL A 245 5.86 4.11 -0.01
C VAL A 245 6.71 3.62 1.17
N ALA A 246 6.84 2.30 1.34
CA ALA A 246 7.60 1.72 2.43
C ALA A 246 9.11 2.02 2.33
N CYS A 247 9.68 1.92 1.13
CA CYS A 247 11.09 2.27 0.91
C CYS A 247 11.34 3.75 1.15
N GLN A 248 10.48 4.64 0.66
CA GLN A 248 10.62 6.07 0.87
C GLN A 248 10.59 6.41 2.37
N ARG A 249 9.61 5.89 3.11
CA ARG A 249 9.49 6.17 4.55
C ARG A 249 10.64 5.58 5.35
N GLY A 250 11.10 4.38 5.00
CA GLY A 250 12.25 3.75 5.64
C GLY A 250 13.54 4.55 5.44
N LEU A 251 13.81 5.01 4.21
CA LEU A 251 15.00 5.82 3.90
C LEU A 251 14.94 7.24 4.49
N GLU A 252 13.75 7.75 4.82
CA GLU A 252 13.56 9.05 5.46
C GLU A 252 13.54 8.99 6.99
N ALA A 253 13.72 7.81 7.60
CA ALA A 253 13.71 7.65 9.06
C ALA A 253 14.83 8.48 9.73
N LYS A 254 14.47 9.25 10.77
CA LYS A 254 15.40 10.13 11.51
C LYS A 254 15.16 10.04 13.00
N GLY A 255 16.20 10.33 13.80
CA GLY A 255 16.04 10.44 15.24
C GLY A 255 16.09 9.11 16.01
N GLY A 256 16.80 8.13 15.49
CA GLY A 256 17.06 6.87 16.20
C GLY A 256 15.87 5.89 16.18
N PRO A 257 15.77 4.97 17.16
CA PRO A 257 14.74 3.90 17.15
C PRO A 257 13.31 4.41 17.11
N ARG A 258 13.04 5.56 17.73
CA ARG A 258 11.70 6.21 17.69
C ARG A 258 11.35 6.66 16.29
N GLY A 259 12.32 7.22 15.56
CA GLY A 259 12.10 7.64 14.17
C GLY A 259 11.84 6.46 13.22
N VAL A 260 12.41 5.29 13.49
CA VAL A 260 12.07 4.05 12.76
C VAL A 260 10.61 3.66 13.00
N ALA A 261 10.15 3.69 14.25
CA ALA A 261 8.76 3.39 14.59
C ALA A 261 7.79 4.36 13.90
N ASP A 262 8.10 5.66 13.89
CA ASP A 262 7.28 6.68 13.21
C ASP A 262 7.27 6.48 11.69
N ALA A 263 8.41 6.11 11.09
CA ALA A 263 8.51 5.79 9.67
C ALA A 263 7.67 4.55 9.29
N VAL A 264 7.70 3.50 10.11
CA VAL A 264 6.89 2.28 9.94
C VAL A 264 5.40 2.61 10.00
N ASN A 265 4.96 3.34 11.03
CA ASN A 265 3.56 3.74 11.14
C ASN A 265 3.10 4.58 9.95
N ALA A 266 3.91 5.55 9.52
CA ALA A 266 3.61 6.37 8.34
C ALA A 266 3.57 5.53 7.06
N ALA A 267 4.47 4.55 6.89
CA ALA A 267 4.48 3.66 5.74
C ALA A 267 3.20 2.82 5.66
N VAL A 268 2.78 2.22 6.77
CA VAL A 268 1.56 1.40 6.84
C VAL A 268 0.32 2.23 6.52
N VAL A 269 0.13 3.37 7.21
CA VAL A 269 -1.05 4.22 7.01
C VAL A 269 -1.14 4.72 5.57
N LEU A 270 -0.04 5.23 5.01
CA LEU A 270 -0.02 5.73 3.63
C LEU A 270 -0.24 4.61 2.61
N SER A 271 0.33 3.42 2.83
CA SER A 271 0.12 2.28 1.96
C SER A 271 -1.34 1.86 1.93
N VAL A 272 -1.98 1.70 3.11
CA VAL A 272 -3.39 1.30 3.22
C VAL A 272 -4.31 2.33 2.56
N VAL A 273 -4.12 3.62 2.84
CA VAL A 273 -4.92 4.69 2.22
C VAL A 273 -4.75 4.70 0.70
N SER A 274 -3.52 4.57 0.21
CA SER A 274 -3.23 4.53 -1.24
C SER A 274 -3.90 3.34 -1.92
N ILE A 275 -3.86 2.15 -1.28
CA ILE A 275 -4.51 0.94 -1.79
C ILE A 275 -6.02 1.15 -1.92
N VAL A 276 -6.69 1.70 -0.90
CA VAL A 276 -8.13 1.94 -0.93
C VAL A 276 -8.51 2.89 -2.07
N ILE A 277 -7.80 4.01 -2.21
CA ILE A 277 -8.06 5.00 -3.27
C ILE A 277 -7.87 4.37 -4.66
N VAL A 278 -6.76 3.66 -4.86
CA VAL A 278 -6.44 3.05 -6.15
C VAL A 278 -7.38 1.88 -6.45
N ASN A 279 -7.78 1.09 -5.44
CA ASN A 279 -8.77 0.04 -5.63
C ASN A 279 -10.12 0.58 -6.10
N LEU A 280 -10.60 1.67 -5.50
CA LEU A 280 -11.83 2.33 -5.93
C LEU A 280 -11.70 2.82 -7.39
N ALA A 281 -10.58 3.47 -7.73
CA ALA A 281 -10.34 3.95 -9.09
C ALA A 281 -10.32 2.81 -10.11
N ILE A 282 -9.57 1.74 -9.85
CA ILE A 282 -9.49 0.58 -10.76
C ILE A 282 -10.84 -0.11 -10.87
N THR A 283 -11.57 -0.28 -9.76
CA THR A 283 -12.89 -0.92 -9.77
C THR A 283 -13.88 -0.11 -10.59
N GLN A 284 -13.87 1.21 -10.46
CA GLN A 284 -14.74 2.10 -11.26
C GLN A 284 -14.40 2.03 -12.75
N VAL A 285 -13.11 2.10 -13.09
CA VAL A 285 -12.66 1.95 -14.49
C VAL A 285 -13.05 0.59 -15.06
N THR A 286 -12.83 -0.48 -14.30
CA THR A 286 -13.19 -1.84 -14.73
C THR A 286 -14.69 -1.97 -14.98
N ALA A 287 -15.52 -1.39 -14.10
CA ALA A 287 -16.98 -1.41 -14.27
C ALA A 287 -17.46 -0.64 -15.51
N MET A 288 -16.73 0.40 -15.94
CA MET A 288 -17.07 1.16 -17.15
C MET A 288 -16.69 0.41 -18.45
N PHE A 289 -15.56 -0.32 -18.45
CA PHE A 289 -15.04 -0.95 -19.67
C PHE A 289 -15.37 -2.45 -19.79
N LEU A 290 -15.58 -3.13 -18.66
CA LEU A 290 -16.02 -4.53 -18.63
C LEU A 290 -17.37 -4.63 -17.89
N PRO A 291 -18.50 -4.27 -18.55
CA PRO A 291 -19.80 -4.42 -17.91
C PRO A 291 -20.00 -5.90 -17.58
N THR A 292 -20.45 -6.17 -16.36
CA THR A 292 -20.84 -7.52 -15.95
C THR A 292 -21.91 -7.99 -16.91
N ARG A 293 -21.63 -9.05 -17.66
CA ARG A 293 -22.65 -9.71 -18.49
C ARG A 293 -23.66 -10.32 -17.53
N LEU A 294 -24.72 -9.58 -17.27
CA LEU A 294 -25.97 -10.14 -16.77
C LEU A 294 -26.63 -10.78 -17.99
N ALA A 295 -26.30 -12.03 -18.24
CA ALA A 295 -26.98 -12.84 -19.24
C ALA A 295 -28.16 -13.56 -18.58
#